data_cc3f7c6750202d00a9144e97d1f187e8
#
_entry.id   cc3f7c6750202d00a9144e97d1f187e8
#
_cell.length_a   1.000
_cell.length_b   1.000
_cell.length_c   1.000
_cell.angle_alpha   90.00
_cell.angle_beta   90.00
_cell.angle_gamma   90.00
#
_symmetry.space_group_name_H-M   'P 1'
#
loop_
_entity.id
_entity.type
_entity.pdbx_description
1 polymer ?
#
loop_
_entity_poly.entity_id
_entity_poly.type
_entity_poly.pdbx_seq_one_letter_code
_entity_poly.pdbx_strand_id
1 'polypeptide(L)'
;MYPTKKDRLIEAIFPGVERHTTFRAMDNLNLEVKKGEILGILGKNGAGKSTLLKMVTGVVTPTSGEIKTNGKISSLLELGTAFNMELTGIENIYQHGQVMGLTNEQIEERKQEIIDFADIGEHLYQPVKTYSSGMFARLAFSCAINVDPEILIVDEVLSVGDMAFQLKCFKKFEQFKKAGKTILFVTHSITDVLKNCTRTIIISSGKKIFDGGVKEGVEKYKKI
;
A
#
# COMPACT_ATOMS: atom_id res chain seq x y z
N MET A 1 3.59 11.71 -22.43
CA MET A 1 4.73 10.85 -22.83
C MET A 1 5.23 11.38 -24.17
N TYR A 2 6.55 11.54 -24.36
CA TYR A 2 7.09 12.02 -25.64
C TYR A 2 7.33 10.83 -26.57
N PRO A 3 6.87 10.89 -27.83
CA PRO A 3 7.11 9.83 -28.81
C PRO A 3 8.60 9.62 -29.09
N THR A 4 9.39 10.71 -29.10
CA THR A 4 10.85 10.67 -29.32
C THR A 4 11.61 11.63 -28.40
N LYS A 5 12.93 11.40 -28.22
CA LYS A 5 13.80 12.35 -27.48
C LYS A 5 13.86 13.73 -28.17
N LYS A 6 13.71 13.78 -29.50
CA LYS A 6 13.69 15.02 -30.29
C LYS A 6 12.43 15.86 -29.99
N ASP A 7 11.28 15.21 -29.79
CA ASP A 7 10.02 15.93 -29.48
C ASP A 7 10.11 16.63 -28.12
N ARG A 8 10.76 16.03 -27.14
CA ARG A 8 11.03 16.65 -25.83
C ARG A 8 11.93 17.90 -25.96
N LEU A 9 12.94 17.83 -26.82
CA LEU A 9 13.85 18.96 -27.06
C LEU A 9 13.16 20.12 -27.79
N ILE A 10 12.36 19.79 -28.79
CA ILE A 10 11.61 20.79 -29.57
C ILE A 10 10.60 21.53 -28.66
N GLU A 11 9.88 20.81 -27.81
CA GLU A 11 8.93 21.40 -26.87
C GLU A 11 9.63 22.28 -25.82
N ALA A 12 10.83 21.91 -25.39
CA ALA A 12 11.62 22.72 -24.47
C ALA A 12 12.14 24.03 -25.10
N ILE A 13 12.41 24.04 -26.42
CA ILE A 13 12.94 25.22 -27.15
C ILE A 13 11.79 26.13 -27.66
N PHE A 14 10.66 25.53 -28.00
CA PHE A 14 9.51 26.25 -28.56
C PHE A 14 8.29 26.09 -27.65
N PRO A 15 8.13 26.97 -26.63
CA PRO A 15 6.96 26.92 -25.73
C PRO A 15 5.70 27.23 -26.54
N GLY A 16 4.80 26.27 -26.65
CA GLY A 16 3.55 26.37 -27.44
C GLY A 16 3.37 25.26 -28.46
N VAL A 17 4.39 24.43 -28.70
CA VAL A 17 4.28 23.25 -29.57
C VAL A 17 4.16 22.01 -28.69
N GLU A 18 2.94 21.61 -28.33
CA GLU A 18 2.70 20.36 -27.56
C GLU A 18 2.96 19.14 -28.45
N ARG A 19 4.02 18.38 -28.14
CA ARG A 19 4.38 17.12 -28.80
C ARG A 19 4.32 15.90 -27.89
N HIS A 20 3.85 16.08 -26.66
CA HIS A 20 3.65 14.98 -25.72
C HIS A 20 2.17 14.55 -25.69
N THR A 21 1.96 13.26 -25.51
CA THR A 21 0.63 12.76 -25.16
C THR A 21 0.52 12.69 -23.63
N THR A 22 -0.45 13.39 -23.08
CA THR A 22 -0.79 13.30 -21.65
C THR A 22 -1.50 11.97 -21.38
N PHE A 23 -0.93 11.17 -20.49
CA PHE A 23 -1.61 9.99 -19.96
C PHE A 23 -2.25 10.37 -18.62
N ARG A 24 -3.56 10.29 -18.53
CA ARG A 24 -4.28 10.48 -17.27
C ARG A 24 -4.37 9.15 -16.54
N ALA A 25 -3.55 9.01 -15.51
CA ALA A 25 -3.57 7.82 -14.66
C ALA A 25 -4.85 7.73 -13.82
N MET A 26 -5.38 8.89 -13.40
CA MET A 26 -6.66 9.04 -12.71
C MET A 26 -7.41 10.23 -13.32
N ASP A 27 -8.72 10.09 -13.47
CA ASP A 27 -9.57 11.12 -14.09
C ASP A 27 -10.81 11.37 -13.23
N ASN A 28 -10.82 12.53 -12.55
CA ASN A 28 -11.95 13.04 -11.75
C ASN A 28 -12.51 12.01 -10.73
N LEU A 29 -11.62 11.42 -9.94
CA LEU A 29 -12.01 10.45 -8.93
C LEU A 29 -12.38 11.17 -7.63
N ASN A 30 -13.65 11.06 -7.23
CA ASN A 30 -14.12 11.49 -5.92
C ASN A 30 -14.39 10.26 -5.06
N LEU A 31 -13.72 10.15 -3.90
CA LEU A 31 -13.83 9.03 -2.99
C LEU A 31 -13.77 9.52 -1.55
N GLU A 32 -14.73 9.11 -0.76
CA GLU A 32 -14.72 9.28 0.68
C GLU A 32 -14.69 7.90 1.33
N VAL A 33 -13.83 7.72 2.32
CA VAL A 33 -13.72 6.48 3.10
C VAL A 33 -13.96 6.82 4.57
N LYS A 34 -14.92 6.17 5.18
CA LYS A 34 -15.29 6.40 6.58
C LYS A 34 -14.34 5.67 7.52
N LYS A 35 -14.15 6.23 8.72
CA LYS A 35 -13.36 5.58 9.76
C LYS A 35 -13.95 4.20 10.09
N GLY A 36 -13.08 3.18 10.16
CA GLY A 36 -13.47 1.80 10.43
C GLY A 36 -14.04 1.05 9.23
N GLU A 37 -14.07 1.68 8.05
CA GLU A 37 -14.54 1.06 6.81
C GLU A 37 -13.45 0.16 6.21
N ILE A 38 -13.85 -0.99 5.66
CA ILE A 38 -12.98 -1.85 4.86
C ILE A 38 -13.42 -1.74 3.41
N LEU A 39 -12.68 -0.93 2.65
CA LEU A 39 -12.97 -0.64 1.26
C LEU A 39 -12.22 -1.58 0.33
N GLY A 40 -12.93 -2.40 -0.42
CA GLY A 40 -12.37 -3.20 -1.51
C GLY A 40 -12.18 -2.35 -2.77
N ILE A 41 -10.98 -2.38 -3.34
CA ILE A 41 -10.64 -1.66 -4.58
C ILE A 41 -10.38 -2.69 -5.67
N LEU A 42 -11.32 -2.82 -6.59
CA LEU A 42 -11.25 -3.73 -7.73
C LEU A 42 -10.88 -2.99 -9.01
N GLY A 43 -10.27 -3.70 -9.95
CA GLY A 43 -9.93 -3.17 -11.27
C GLY A 43 -8.86 -4.02 -11.94
N LYS A 44 -8.85 -4.06 -13.26
CA LYS A 44 -7.81 -4.77 -14.04
C LYS A 44 -6.42 -4.18 -13.81
N ASN A 45 -5.39 -4.90 -14.24
CA ASN A 45 -4.03 -4.38 -14.26
C ASN A 45 -3.96 -3.11 -15.12
N GLY A 46 -3.26 -2.08 -14.64
CA GLY A 46 -3.20 -0.79 -15.32
C GLY A 46 -4.43 0.11 -15.15
N ALA A 47 -5.46 -0.30 -14.38
CA ALA A 47 -6.66 0.51 -14.15
C ALA A 47 -6.42 1.79 -13.35
N GLY A 48 -5.28 1.93 -12.65
CA GLY A 48 -4.94 3.09 -11.82
C GLY A 48 -4.94 2.82 -10.32
N LYS A 49 -5.20 1.59 -9.85
CA LYS A 49 -5.28 1.24 -8.42
C LYS A 49 -4.02 1.65 -7.64
N SER A 50 -2.83 1.23 -8.11
CA SER A 50 -1.57 1.57 -7.45
C SER A 50 -1.28 3.07 -7.49
N THR A 51 -1.70 3.78 -8.54
CA THR A 51 -1.58 5.25 -8.61
C THR A 51 -2.45 5.91 -7.55
N LEU A 52 -3.71 5.47 -7.40
CA LEU A 52 -4.58 5.95 -6.33
C LEU A 52 -3.95 5.75 -4.96
N LEU A 53 -3.43 4.56 -4.69
CA LEU A 53 -2.84 4.26 -3.39
C LEU A 53 -1.56 5.06 -3.13
N LYS A 54 -0.70 5.25 -4.14
CA LYS A 54 0.48 6.13 -4.03
C LYS A 54 0.12 7.60 -3.79
N MET A 55 -1.02 8.05 -4.30
CA MET A 55 -1.53 9.38 -3.98
C MET A 55 -2.06 9.44 -2.54
N VAL A 56 -2.75 8.41 -2.07
CA VAL A 56 -3.25 8.33 -0.68
C VAL A 56 -2.11 8.28 0.32
N THR A 57 -1.01 7.57 0.01
CA THR A 57 0.21 7.52 0.86
C THR A 57 1.08 8.76 0.75
N GLY A 58 0.78 9.70 -0.14
CA GLY A 58 1.56 10.93 -0.34
C GLY A 58 2.83 10.75 -1.19
N VAL A 59 3.08 9.55 -1.72
CA VAL A 59 4.24 9.29 -2.62
C VAL A 59 4.10 9.99 -3.96
N VAL A 60 2.87 10.19 -4.42
CA VAL A 60 2.56 10.91 -5.66
C VAL A 60 1.58 12.03 -5.36
N THR A 61 1.93 13.25 -5.75
CA THR A 61 1.02 14.40 -5.66
C THR A 61 0.06 14.40 -6.85
N PRO A 62 -1.26 14.57 -6.65
CA PRO A 62 -2.20 14.70 -7.75
C PRO A 62 -1.94 15.99 -8.54
N THR A 63 -2.10 15.95 -9.87
CA THR A 63 -1.96 17.12 -10.74
C THR A 63 -3.04 18.17 -10.49
N SER A 64 -4.22 17.75 -10.04
CA SER A 64 -5.35 18.61 -9.66
C SER A 64 -6.19 17.92 -8.59
N GLY A 65 -6.97 18.71 -7.85
CA GLY A 65 -7.73 18.21 -6.71
C GLY A 65 -6.88 18.11 -5.44
N GLU A 66 -7.47 17.53 -4.40
CA GLU A 66 -6.82 17.36 -3.10
C GLU A 66 -7.09 15.98 -2.51
N ILE A 67 -6.19 15.52 -1.66
CA ILE A 67 -6.38 14.31 -0.86
C ILE A 67 -6.21 14.70 0.60
N LYS A 68 -7.22 14.39 1.39
CA LYS A 68 -7.22 14.59 2.84
C LYS A 68 -7.25 13.24 3.52
N THR A 69 -6.28 13.00 4.38
CA THR A 69 -6.21 11.79 5.20
C THR A 69 -6.09 12.16 6.67
N ASN A 70 -6.86 11.51 7.52
CA ASN A 70 -6.84 11.74 8.95
C ASN A 70 -6.29 10.49 9.65
N GLY A 71 -5.08 10.60 10.23
CA GLY A 71 -4.41 9.52 10.94
C GLY A 71 -3.20 8.94 10.22
N LYS A 72 -2.48 8.08 10.93
CA LYS A 72 -1.28 7.40 10.41
C LYS A 72 -1.66 6.33 9.39
N ILE A 73 -1.00 6.37 8.23
CA ILE A 73 -1.17 5.39 7.16
C ILE A 73 0.01 4.43 7.20
N SER A 74 -0.26 3.13 7.20
CA SER A 74 0.74 2.12 6.85
C SER A 74 0.32 1.42 5.56
N SER A 75 1.28 1.26 4.66
CA SER A 75 1.05 0.63 3.36
C SER A 75 1.90 -0.62 3.21
N LEU A 76 1.25 -1.74 2.95
CA LEU A 76 1.95 -2.98 2.62
C LEU A 76 2.39 -3.03 1.13
N LEU A 77 1.97 -2.07 0.30
CA LEU A 77 2.38 -1.95 -1.11
C LEU A 77 3.88 -1.71 -1.29
N GLU A 78 4.48 -1.05 -0.33
CA GLU A 78 5.84 -0.55 -0.39
C GLU A 78 6.70 -1.17 0.72
N LEU A 79 6.51 -2.48 0.94
CA LEU A 79 7.26 -3.21 1.96
C LEU A 79 8.77 -3.02 1.78
N GLY A 80 9.40 -2.49 2.82
CA GLY A 80 10.84 -2.32 2.87
C GLY A 80 11.41 -1.19 2.01
N THR A 81 10.59 -0.32 1.40
CA THR A 81 11.11 0.83 0.63
C THR A 81 11.92 1.80 1.47
N ALA A 82 11.62 1.89 2.77
CA ALA A 82 12.38 2.70 3.74
C ALA A 82 13.62 1.97 4.30
N PHE A 83 13.86 0.71 3.89
CA PHE A 83 14.99 -0.06 4.42
C PHE A 83 16.29 0.35 3.74
N ASN A 84 17.34 0.50 4.56
CA ASN A 84 18.71 0.61 4.09
C ASN A 84 19.35 -0.77 4.11
N MET A 85 19.79 -1.24 2.96
CA MET A 85 20.36 -2.57 2.78
C MET A 85 21.68 -2.78 3.53
N GLU A 86 22.41 -1.70 3.84
CA GLU A 86 23.69 -1.74 4.57
C GLU A 86 23.50 -1.80 6.09
N LEU A 87 22.33 -1.46 6.59
CA LEU A 87 22.00 -1.51 8.01
C LEU A 87 21.49 -2.89 8.41
N THR A 88 21.64 -3.23 9.68
CA THR A 88 21.10 -4.45 10.30
C THR A 88 19.57 -4.41 10.33
N GLY A 89 18.94 -5.57 10.58
CA GLY A 89 17.50 -5.63 10.78
C GLY A 89 17.01 -4.76 11.93
N ILE A 90 17.75 -4.74 13.04
CA ILE A 90 17.44 -3.89 14.21
C ILE A 90 17.48 -2.41 13.82
N GLU A 91 18.54 -1.95 13.15
CA GLU A 91 18.67 -0.55 12.73
C GLU A 91 17.56 -0.17 11.75
N ASN A 92 17.16 -1.08 10.87
CA ASN A 92 16.02 -0.85 9.96
C ASN A 92 14.67 -0.77 10.68
N ILE A 93 14.47 -1.49 11.81
CA ILE A 93 13.27 -1.32 12.65
C ILE A 93 13.19 0.12 13.15
N TYR A 94 14.30 0.69 13.66
CA TYR A 94 14.34 2.08 14.13
C TYR A 94 14.13 3.05 12.98
N GLN A 95 14.85 2.88 11.87
CA GLN A 95 14.72 3.75 10.69
C GLN A 95 13.28 3.77 10.16
N HIS A 96 12.65 2.60 10.01
CA HIS A 96 11.26 2.50 9.57
C HIS A 96 10.30 3.20 10.55
N GLY A 97 10.46 2.96 11.86
CA GLY A 97 9.64 3.59 12.89
C GLY A 97 9.72 5.13 12.84
N GLN A 98 10.96 5.67 12.69
CA GLN A 98 11.18 7.11 12.55
C GLN A 98 10.53 7.68 11.28
N VAL A 99 10.64 6.99 10.14
CA VAL A 99 9.95 7.37 8.89
C VAL A 99 8.43 7.41 9.08
N MET A 100 7.89 6.49 9.90
CA MET A 100 6.47 6.46 10.25
C MET A 100 6.10 7.47 11.35
N GLY A 101 7.03 8.33 11.76
CA GLY A 101 6.80 9.40 12.75
C GLY A 101 6.68 8.92 14.19
N LEU A 102 7.28 7.77 14.53
CA LEU A 102 7.39 7.29 15.90
C LEU A 102 8.61 7.89 16.59
N THR A 103 8.51 8.15 17.91
CA THR A 103 9.68 8.47 18.73
C THR A 103 10.50 7.21 19.02
N ASN A 104 11.75 7.37 19.46
CA ASN A 104 12.60 6.23 19.81
C ASN A 104 11.99 5.39 20.94
N GLU A 105 11.34 6.02 21.92
CA GLU A 105 10.65 5.35 23.01
C GLU A 105 9.49 4.50 22.49
N GLN A 106 8.70 5.06 21.57
CA GLN A 106 7.60 4.33 20.93
C GLN A 106 8.06 3.16 20.07
N ILE A 107 9.24 3.29 19.44
CA ILE A 107 9.85 2.20 18.67
C ILE A 107 10.32 1.11 19.63
N GLU A 108 10.99 1.48 20.72
CA GLU A 108 11.51 0.54 21.73
C GLU A 108 10.37 -0.30 22.33
N GLU A 109 9.23 0.31 22.67
CA GLU A 109 8.04 -0.39 23.17
C GLU A 109 7.50 -1.45 22.19
N ARG A 110 7.65 -1.23 20.88
CA ARG A 110 7.13 -2.12 19.83
C ARG A 110 8.17 -3.09 19.26
N LYS A 111 9.44 -2.80 19.52
CA LYS A 111 10.58 -3.53 18.94
C LYS A 111 10.47 -5.04 19.15
N GLN A 112 10.18 -5.46 20.38
CA GLN A 112 10.10 -6.89 20.68
C GLN A 112 8.94 -7.57 19.92
N GLU A 113 7.78 -6.92 19.81
CA GLU A 113 6.66 -7.45 19.03
C GLU A 113 7.01 -7.58 17.53
N ILE A 114 7.75 -6.61 16.98
CA ILE A 114 8.24 -6.66 15.60
C ILE A 114 9.20 -7.84 15.41
N ILE A 115 10.14 -8.02 16.32
CA ILE A 115 11.13 -9.11 16.30
C ILE A 115 10.44 -10.47 16.34
N ASP A 116 9.55 -10.68 17.32
CA ASP A 116 8.82 -11.93 17.53
C ASP A 116 7.90 -12.25 16.33
N PHE A 117 7.32 -11.21 15.73
CA PHE A 117 6.49 -11.39 14.54
C PHE A 117 7.33 -11.78 13.32
N ALA A 118 8.46 -11.10 13.09
CA ALA A 118 9.36 -11.35 11.96
C ALA A 118 9.97 -12.76 12.04
N ASP A 119 10.36 -13.19 13.24
CA ASP A 119 10.85 -14.53 13.53
C ASP A 119 11.97 -14.97 12.57
N ILE A 120 13.01 -14.14 12.47
CA ILE A 120 14.19 -14.37 11.62
C ILE A 120 15.48 -14.63 12.42
N GLY A 121 15.36 -14.76 13.75
CA GLY A 121 16.44 -15.14 14.65
C GLY A 121 17.65 -14.19 14.61
N GLU A 122 18.83 -14.76 14.73
CA GLU A 122 20.10 -14.00 14.78
C GLU A 122 20.40 -13.16 13.50
N HIS A 123 19.70 -13.41 12.42
CA HIS A 123 19.84 -12.59 11.21
C HIS A 123 19.47 -11.11 11.43
N LEU A 124 18.66 -10.82 12.47
CA LEU A 124 18.34 -9.45 12.88
C LEU A 124 19.57 -8.55 13.10
N TYR A 125 20.68 -9.15 13.51
CA TYR A 125 21.95 -8.46 13.80
C TYR A 125 22.87 -8.37 12.59
N GLN A 126 22.46 -8.88 11.44
CA GLN A 126 23.20 -8.84 10.19
C GLN A 126 22.64 -7.79 9.23
N PRO A 127 23.46 -7.24 8.31
CA PRO A 127 22.98 -6.31 7.29
C PRO A 127 21.88 -6.92 6.42
N VAL A 128 20.83 -6.14 6.15
CA VAL A 128 19.64 -6.61 5.40
C VAL A 128 20.00 -7.10 3.99
N LYS A 129 21.07 -6.61 3.38
CA LYS A 129 21.57 -7.12 2.09
C LYS A 129 21.90 -8.62 2.08
N THR A 130 22.12 -9.22 3.27
CA THR A 130 22.41 -10.67 3.40
C THR A 130 21.14 -11.52 3.55
N TYR A 131 19.97 -10.88 3.62
CA TYR A 131 18.71 -11.58 3.85
C TYR A 131 18.23 -12.30 2.58
N SER A 132 17.59 -13.45 2.78
CA SER A 132 16.74 -14.02 1.75
C SER A 132 15.53 -13.11 1.48
N SER A 133 14.91 -13.25 0.31
CA SER A 133 13.68 -12.49 -0.01
C SER A 133 12.56 -12.73 1.01
N GLY A 134 12.47 -13.95 1.54
CA GLY A 134 11.51 -14.29 2.60
C GLY A 134 11.79 -13.57 3.91
N MET A 135 13.06 -13.55 4.38
CA MET A 135 13.47 -12.84 5.60
C MET A 135 13.23 -11.35 5.48
N PHE A 136 13.61 -10.76 4.33
CA PHE A 136 13.36 -9.36 4.03
C PHE A 136 11.87 -9.02 4.12
N ALA A 137 11.04 -9.81 3.44
CA ALA A 137 9.60 -9.59 3.42
C ALA A 137 8.96 -9.77 4.81
N ARG A 138 9.41 -10.76 5.61
CA ARG A 138 8.95 -10.99 6.98
C ARG A 138 9.25 -9.79 7.87
N LEU A 139 10.49 -9.26 7.84
CA LEU A 139 10.86 -8.10 8.64
C LEU A 139 10.11 -6.84 8.18
N ALA A 140 10.07 -6.56 6.88
CA ALA A 140 9.39 -5.41 6.33
C ALA A 140 7.89 -5.39 6.64
N PHE A 141 7.23 -6.56 6.53
CA PHE A 141 5.83 -6.72 6.91
C PHE A 141 5.64 -6.48 8.42
N SER A 142 6.51 -7.06 9.25
CA SER A 142 6.44 -6.91 10.71
C SER A 142 6.57 -5.45 11.15
N CYS A 143 7.49 -4.70 10.53
CA CYS A 143 7.60 -3.26 10.76
C CYS A 143 6.32 -2.52 10.36
N ALA A 144 5.80 -2.78 9.16
CA ALA A 144 4.65 -2.07 8.62
C ALA A 144 3.37 -2.26 9.45
N ILE A 145 3.14 -3.45 10.02
CA ILE A 145 1.90 -3.73 10.76
C ILE A 145 1.97 -3.38 12.26
N ASN A 146 3.17 -3.28 12.85
CA ASN A 146 3.31 -3.04 14.28
C ASN A 146 3.52 -1.55 14.64
N VAL A 147 3.37 -0.64 13.69
CA VAL A 147 3.32 0.82 13.94
C VAL A 147 1.96 1.31 14.41
N ASP A 148 0.99 0.42 14.58
CA ASP A 148 -0.40 0.70 14.97
C ASP A 148 -1.07 1.80 14.14
N PRO A 149 -1.22 1.61 12.82
CA PRO A 149 -1.81 2.61 11.94
C PRO A 149 -3.30 2.77 12.18
N GLU A 150 -3.86 3.96 11.90
CA GLU A 150 -5.31 4.21 11.80
C GLU A 150 -5.86 3.76 10.45
N ILE A 151 -5.03 3.83 9.41
CA ILE A 151 -5.37 3.44 8.03
C ILE A 151 -4.35 2.43 7.55
N LEU A 152 -4.81 1.24 7.20
CA LEU A 152 -3.97 0.19 6.63
C LEU A 152 -4.28 0.02 5.15
N ILE A 153 -3.25 0.08 4.32
CA ILE A 153 -3.36 -0.23 2.89
C ILE A 153 -2.79 -1.63 2.66
N VAL A 154 -3.65 -2.53 2.23
CA VAL A 154 -3.32 -3.94 1.96
C VAL A 154 -3.46 -4.20 0.47
N ASP A 155 -2.41 -4.70 -0.13
CA ASP A 155 -2.42 -5.29 -1.47
C ASP A 155 -2.27 -6.81 -1.34
N GLU A 156 -2.22 -7.53 -2.41
CA GLU A 156 -2.06 -8.99 -2.50
C GLU A 156 -0.94 -9.59 -1.63
N VAL A 157 -0.18 -8.75 -0.94
CA VAL A 157 1.01 -9.03 -0.11
C VAL A 157 0.69 -9.83 1.16
N LEU A 158 -0.58 -10.11 1.51
CA LEU A 158 -0.89 -11.02 2.64
C LEU A 158 -0.38 -12.46 2.41
N SER A 159 0.05 -12.78 1.20
CA SER A 159 0.61 -14.09 0.82
C SER A 159 2.15 -14.15 0.90
N VAL A 160 2.79 -13.22 1.64
CA VAL A 160 4.24 -13.17 1.82
C VAL A 160 4.72 -14.25 2.80
N GLY A 161 5.90 -14.78 2.54
CA GLY A 161 6.55 -15.77 3.39
C GLY A 161 5.96 -17.17 3.26
N ASP A 162 6.27 -18.03 4.24
CA ASP A 162 5.72 -19.38 4.32
C ASP A 162 4.30 -19.39 4.91
N MET A 163 3.67 -20.57 4.88
CA MET A 163 2.30 -20.75 5.38
C MET A 163 2.13 -20.33 6.84
N ALA A 164 3.13 -20.57 7.69
CA ALA A 164 3.06 -20.21 9.11
C ALA A 164 3.05 -18.69 9.28
N PHE A 165 3.88 -17.99 8.52
CA PHE A 165 3.92 -16.53 8.53
C PHE A 165 2.63 -15.92 7.94
N GLN A 166 2.10 -16.47 6.84
CA GLN A 166 0.81 -16.05 6.29
C GLN A 166 -0.31 -16.16 7.32
N LEU A 167 -0.35 -17.23 8.12
CA LEU A 167 -1.33 -17.37 9.21
C LEU A 167 -1.16 -16.27 10.28
N LYS A 168 0.08 -15.88 10.62
CA LYS A 168 0.34 -14.75 11.53
C LYS A 168 -0.22 -13.45 10.90
N CYS A 169 0.03 -13.20 9.60
CA CYS A 169 -0.48 -12.03 8.89
C CYS A 169 -2.01 -11.97 8.89
N PHE A 170 -2.69 -13.07 8.59
CA PHE A 170 -4.15 -13.13 8.63
C PHE A 170 -4.72 -12.89 10.03
N LYS A 171 -4.09 -13.44 11.07
CA LYS A 171 -4.52 -13.17 12.45
C LYS A 171 -4.40 -11.70 12.81
N LYS A 172 -3.29 -11.04 12.43
CA LYS A 172 -3.09 -9.60 12.66
C LYS A 172 -4.10 -8.76 11.88
N PHE A 173 -4.39 -9.12 10.63
CA PHE A 173 -5.43 -8.48 9.83
C PHE A 173 -6.81 -8.56 10.49
N GLU A 174 -7.21 -9.73 11.00
CA GLU A 174 -8.47 -9.88 11.74
C GLU A 174 -8.49 -9.06 13.05
N GLN A 175 -7.34 -8.87 13.71
CA GLN A 175 -7.24 -7.97 14.86
C GLN A 175 -7.52 -6.51 14.46
N PHE A 176 -6.95 -6.04 13.33
CA PHE A 176 -7.22 -4.68 12.81
C PHE A 176 -8.71 -4.48 12.48
N LYS A 177 -9.35 -5.49 11.85
CA LYS A 177 -10.80 -5.45 11.59
C LYS A 177 -11.60 -5.31 12.89
N LYS A 178 -11.29 -6.13 13.90
CA LYS A 178 -11.97 -6.09 15.21
C LYS A 178 -11.74 -4.79 15.96
N ALA A 179 -10.55 -4.18 15.80
CA ALA A 179 -10.21 -2.88 16.37
C ALA A 179 -10.85 -1.70 15.63
N GLY A 180 -11.61 -1.93 14.56
CA GLY A 180 -12.27 -0.88 13.77
C GLY A 180 -11.30 0.02 13.01
N LYS A 181 -10.14 -0.50 12.62
CA LYS A 181 -9.20 0.23 11.77
C LYS A 181 -9.76 0.40 10.36
N THR A 182 -9.43 1.50 9.71
CA THR A 182 -9.80 1.73 8.30
C THR A 182 -8.85 0.95 7.40
N ILE A 183 -9.39 0.19 6.44
CA ILE A 183 -8.57 -0.65 5.56
C ILE A 183 -8.91 -0.40 4.10
N LEU A 184 -7.92 -0.05 3.30
CA LEU A 184 -8.00 -0.05 1.85
C LEU A 184 -7.43 -1.37 1.33
N PHE A 185 -8.30 -2.21 0.82
CA PHE A 185 -7.97 -3.59 0.44
C PHE A 185 -7.98 -3.75 -1.08
N VAL A 186 -6.80 -3.90 -1.66
CA VAL A 186 -6.62 -4.14 -3.10
C VAL A 186 -6.31 -5.61 -3.33
N THR A 187 -7.14 -6.30 -4.08
CA THR A 187 -6.93 -7.71 -4.41
C THR A 187 -7.64 -8.08 -5.70
N HIS A 188 -7.15 -9.11 -6.37
CA HIS A 188 -7.82 -9.78 -7.47
C HIS A 188 -8.73 -10.92 -6.99
N SER A 189 -8.61 -11.31 -5.72
CA SER A 189 -9.41 -12.38 -5.11
C SER A 189 -10.81 -11.87 -4.76
N ILE A 190 -11.80 -12.23 -5.57
CA ILE A 190 -13.21 -11.94 -5.31
C ILE A 190 -13.66 -12.53 -3.96
N THR A 191 -13.16 -13.70 -3.61
CA THR A 191 -13.48 -14.37 -2.34
C THR A 191 -13.04 -13.54 -1.14
N ASP A 192 -11.85 -12.94 -1.21
CA ASP A 192 -11.32 -12.11 -0.12
C ASP A 192 -12.09 -10.80 0.02
N VAL A 193 -12.50 -10.21 -1.10
CA VAL A 193 -13.37 -9.01 -1.11
C VAL A 193 -14.72 -9.33 -0.46
N LEU A 194 -15.37 -10.43 -0.84
CA LEU A 194 -16.65 -10.86 -0.27
C LEU A 194 -16.56 -11.15 1.24
N LYS A 195 -15.44 -11.71 1.70
CA LYS A 195 -15.23 -12.08 3.10
C LYS A 195 -14.87 -10.89 3.99
N ASN A 196 -14.09 -9.95 3.46
CA ASN A 196 -13.41 -8.97 4.28
C ASN A 196 -13.91 -7.54 4.13
N CYS A 197 -14.46 -7.16 2.97
CA CYS A 197 -14.81 -5.78 2.69
C CYS A 197 -16.25 -5.45 3.12
N THR A 198 -16.48 -4.18 3.48
CA THR A 198 -17.81 -3.64 3.81
C THR A 198 -18.43 -2.88 2.64
N ARG A 199 -17.58 -2.35 1.75
CA ARG A 199 -17.93 -1.61 0.53
C ARG A 199 -16.91 -1.90 -0.55
N THR A 200 -17.27 -1.71 -1.81
CA THR A 200 -16.38 -1.97 -2.94
C THR A 200 -16.47 -0.83 -3.95
N ILE A 201 -15.32 -0.41 -4.46
CA ILE A 201 -15.23 0.44 -5.64
C ILE A 201 -14.58 -0.33 -6.79
N ILE A 202 -14.93 0.04 -8.02
CA ILE A 202 -14.28 -0.50 -9.21
C ILE A 202 -13.64 0.66 -9.97
N ILE A 203 -12.34 0.50 -10.25
CA ILE A 203 -11.57 1.44 -11.07
C ILE A 203 -11.33 0.81 -12.44
N SER A 204 -11.61 1.57 -13.48
CA SER A 204 -11.32 1.20 -14.86
C SER A 204 -10.81 2.41 -15.63
N SER A 205 -9.65 2.27 -16.28
CA SER A 205 -9.00 3.34 -17.06
C SER A 205 -8.94 4.69 -16.32
N GLY A 206 -8.54 4.65 -15.04
CA GLY A 206 -8.41 5.83 -14.19
C GLY A 206 -9.71 6.42 -13.66
N LYS A 207 -10.87 5.81 -13.91
CA LYS A 207 -12.18 6.29 -13.45
C LYS A 207 -12.81 5.32 -12.47
N LYS A 208 -13.53 5.87 -11.48
CA LYS A 208 -14.40 5.08 -10.59
C LYS A 208 -15.71 4.80 -11.32
N ILE A 209 -15.93 3.54 -11.74
CA ILE A 209 -17.11 3.12 -12.50
C ILE A 209 -18.18 2.45 -11.63
N PHE A 210 -17.84 2.18 -10.37
CA PHE A 210 -18.77 1.64 -9.37
C PHE A 210 -18.32 2.07 -7.96
N ASP A 211 -19.30 2.25 -7.09
CA ASP A 211 -19.11 2.55 -5.68
C ASP A 211 -20.36 2.08 -4.92
N GLY A 212 -20.25 1.04 -4.10
CA GLY A 212 -21.42 0.47 -3.44
C GLY A 212 -21.16 -0.83 -2.69
N GLY A 213 -22.22 -1.59 -2.49
CA GLY A 213 -22.20 -2.85 -1.75
C GLY A 213 -21.29 -3.91 -2.40
N VAL A 214 -20.68 -4.75 -1.54
CA VAL A 214 -19.66 -5.74 -1.97
C VAL A 214 -20.21 -6.72 -3.00
N LYS A 215 -21.40 -7.29 -2.74
CA LYS A 215 -22.01 -8.30 -3.66
C LYS A 215 -22.25 -7.73 -5.05
N GLU A 216 -22.85 -6.52 -5.10
CA GLU A 216 -23.15 -5.83 -6.35
C GLU A 216 -21.86 -5.46 -7.10
N GLY A 217 -20.85 -4.93 -6.38
CA GLY A 217 -19.55 -4.61 -6.95
C GLY A 217 -18.85 -5.82 -7.55
N VAL A 218 -18.88 -6.96 -6.87
CA VAL A 218 -18.31 -8.22 -7.37
C VAL A 218 -19.05 -8.71 -8.63
N GLU A 219 -20.37 -8.67 -8.65
CA GLU A 219 -21.14 -9.06 -9.84
C GLU A 219 -20.86 -8.13 -11.03
N LYS A 220 -20.70 -6.84 -10.77
CA LYS A 220 -20.32 -5.89 -11.83
C LYS A 220 -18.90 -6.11 -12.32
N TYR A 221 -17.97 -6.41 -11.41
CA TYR A 221 -16.56 -6.67 -11.75
C TYR A 221 -16.39 -7.92 -12.62
N LYS A 222 -17.17 -8.99 -12.38
CA LYS A 222 -17.16 -10.20 -13.23
C LYS A 222 -17.56 -9.96 -14.68
N LYS A 223 -18.29 -8.87 -14.98
CA LYS A 223 -18.78 -8.52 -16.30
C LYS A 223 -17.84 -7.60 -17.09
N ILE A 224 -16.75 -7.14 -16.48
CA ILE A 224 -15.74 -6.27 -17.08
C ILE A 224 -14.52 -7.09 -17.51
#